data_3631880186b376c8cf559f64f83319e0
#
_entry.id   3631880186b376c8cf559f64f83319e0
#
_cell.length_a   1.000
_cell.length_b   1.000
_cell.length_c   1.000
_cell.angle_alpha   90.00
_cell.angle_beta   90.00
_cell.angle_gamma   90.00
#
_symmetry.space_group_name_H-M   'P 1'
#
loop_
_entity.id
_entity.type
_entity.pdbx_description
1 polymer ?
#
loop_
_entity_poly.entity_id
_entity_poly.type
_entity_poly.pdbx_seq_one_letter_code
_entity_poly.pdbx_strand_id
1 'polypeptide(L)'
;ASTIGDLAEAVQEVFGHVGTKVIGTRHGEKLYETLMTREERLRAEDMGNYYRVACDSRDLNYDSFFVEGDVKTQADEAYTSHNTERLDIAGTVEKIKTAEYVQLALEGREHEAVQ
;
A
#
# COMPACT_ATOMS: atom_id res chain seq x y z
N ALA A 1 0.49 -5.21 1.37
CA ALA A 1 1.45 -5.09 0.26
C ALA A 1 1.82 -6.48 -0.27
N SER A 2 2.43 -6.55 -1.45
CA SER A 2 3.06 -7.76 -1.99
C SER A 2 4.42 -7.43 -2.56
N THR A 3 5.26 -8.43 -2.82
CA THR A 3 6.46 -8.21 -3.62
C THR A 3 6.10 -8.02 -5.09
N ILE A 4 6.97 -7.37 -5.87
CA ILE A 4 6.77 -7.24 -7.33
C ILE A 4 6.79 -8.62 -7.99
N GLY A 5 7.58 -9.57 -7.47
CA GLY A 5 7.60 -10.94 -7.94
C GLY A 5 6.25 -11.64 -7.73
N ASP A 6 5.72 -11.61 -6.51
CA ASP A 6 4.42 -12.21 -6.18
C ASP A 6 3.28 -11.56 -6.96
N LEU A 7 3.34 -10.23 -7.16
CA LEU A 7 2.38 -9.51 -7.99
C LEU A 7 2.43 -9.99 -9.44
N ALA A 8 3.62 -10.15 -10.00
CA ALA A 8 3.78 -10.63 -11.39
C ALA A 8 3.22 -12.06 -11.57
N GLU A 9 3.49 -12.96 -10.62
CA GLU A 9 2.92 -14.31 -10.65
C GLU A 9 1.39 -14.27 -10.45
N ALA A 10 0.89 -13.49 -9.51
CA ALA A 10 -0.56 -13.35 -9.30
C ALA A 10 -1.29 -12.83 -10.54
N VAL A 11 -0.72 -11.86 -11.25
CA VAL A 11 -1.27 -11.37 -12.53
C VAL A 11 -1.29 -12.47 -13.59
N GLN A 12 -0.23 -13.29 -13.67
CA GLN A 12 -0.18 -14.43 -14.60
C GLN A 12 -1.21 -15.51 -14.25
N GLU A 13 -1.46 -15.75 -12.96
CA GLU A 13 -2.52 -16.70 -12.56
C GLU A 13 -3.91 -16.20 -12.95
N VAL A 14 -4.14 -14.89 -12.93
CA VAL A 14 -5.45 -14.29 -13.27
C VAL A 14 -5.66 -14.21 -14.78
N PHE A 15 -4.63 -13.79 -15.55
CA PHE A 15 -4.78 -13.46 -16.96
C PHE A 15 -4.06 -14.43 -17.92
N GLY A 16 -3.34 -15.43 -17.38
CA GLY A 16 -2.58 -16.39 -18.14
C GLY A 16 -1.08 -16.11 -18.14
N HIS A 17 -0.32 -17.19 -18.29
CA HIS A 17 1.15 -17.16 -18.23
C HIS A 17 1.76 -16.68 -19.54
N VAL A 18 2.48 -15.57 -19.50
CA VAL A 18 3.23 -15.01 -20.63
C VAL A 18 4.75 -14.97 -20.36
N GLY A 19 5.16 -15.40 -19.17
CA GLY A 19 6.54 -15.31 -18.69
C GLY A 19 6.94 -13.92 -18.22
N THR A 20 7.99 -13.88 -17.41
CA THR A 20 8.55 -12.64 -16.86
C THR A 20 10.02 -12.50 -17.22
N LYS A 21 10.46 -11.25 -17.39
CA LYS A 21 11.88 -10.93 -17.58
C LYS A 21 12.31 -9.95 -16.51
N VAL A 22 13.24 -10.36 -15.66
CA VAL A 22 13.85 -9.49 -14.65
C VAL A 22 14.84 -8.55 -15.35
N ILE A 23 14.58 -7.25 -15.26
CA ILE A 23 15.44 -6.20 -15.85
C ILE A 23 16.34 -5.52 -14.80
N GLY A 24 16.19 -5.89 -13.52
CA GLY A 24 16.91 -5.27 -12.40
C GLY A 24 16.34 -3.92 -11.98
N THR A 25 16.94 -3.33 -10.96
CA THR A 25 16.55 -2.02 -10.40
C THR A 25 17.15 -0.91 -11.22
N ARG A 26 16.36 0.10 -11.57
CA ARG A 26 16.84 1.30 -12.28
C ARG A 26 17.48 2.27 -11.29
N HIS A 27 18.36 3.13 -11.82
CA HIS A 27 18.95 4.19 -11.01
C HIS A 27 17.87 5.14 -10.47
N GLY A 28 17.87 5.39 -9.15
CA GLY A 28 16.89 6.24 -8.48
C GLY A 28 15.55 5.56 -8.16
N GLU A 29 15.38 4.28 -8.48
CA GLU A 29 14.18 3.51 -8.14
C GLU A 29 14.16 3.19 -6.64
N LYS A 30 13.03 3.44 -6.00
CA LYS A 30 12.82 3.09 -4.60
C LYS A 30 12.58 1.58 -4.45
N LEU A 31 13.15 1.00 -3.39
CA LEU A 31 12.94 -0.41 -3.05
C LEU A 31 11.65 -0.66 -2.25
N TYR A 32 11.04 0.39 -1.73
CA TYR A 32 9.79 0.34 -0.96
C TYR A 32 9.05 1.67 -1.06
N GLU A 33 7.76 1.63 -0.78
CA GLU A 33 6.93 2.82 -0.72
C GLU A 33 6.64 3.22 0.72
N THR A 34 6.70 4.52 0.99
CA THR A 34 6.24 5.09 2.26
C THR A 34 4.74 5.32 2.17
N LEU A 35 3.99 4.63 3.04
CA LEU A 35 2.53 4.72 3.11
C LEU A 35 2.07 5.81 4.07
N MET A 36 2.79 5.98 5.19
CA MET A 36 2.67 7.10 6.11
C MET A 36 4.06 7.48 6.62
N THR A 37 4.32 8.77 6.73
CA THR A 37 5.51 9.28 7.42
C THR A 37 5.40 8.99 8.92
N ARG A 38 6.51 9.14 9.64
CA ARG A 38 6.52 9.01 11.10
C ARG A 38 5.54 9.99 11.76
N GLU A 39 5.54 11.23 11.31
CA GLU A 39 4.69 12.30 11.85
C GLU A 39 3.21 12.02 11.60
N GLU A 40 2.86 11.53 10.43
CA GLU A 40 1.50 11.10 10.11
C GLU A 40 1.09 9.91 10.97
N ARG A 41 1.97 8.93 11.15
CA ARG A 41 1.69 7.72 11.94
C ARG A 41 1.41 8.03 13.41
N LEU A 42 2.09 9.00 14.00
CA LEU A 42 1.84 9.46 15.37
C LEU A 42 0.44 10.05 15.55
N ARG A 43 -0.17 10.57 14.48
CA ARG A 43 -1.50 11.19 14.47
C ARG A 43 -2.55 10.32 13.81
N ALA A 44 -2.16 9.18 13.27
CA ALA A 44 -3.06 8.27 12.60
C ALA A 44 -3.93 7.53 13.61
N GLU A 45 -5.21 7.44 13.28
CA GLU A 45 -6.18 6.59 13.97
C GLU A 45 -6.31 5.27 13.23
N ASP A 46 -6.11 4.17 13.93
CA ASP A 46 -6.31 2.84 13.38
C ASP A 46 -7.81 2.51 13.36
N MET A 47 -8.36 2.31 12.18
CA MET A 47 -9.75 1.95 11.94
C MET A 47 -9.90 0.48 11.51
N GLY A 48 -8.91 -0.35 11.77
CA GLY A 48 -8.86 -1.76 11.38
C GLY A 48 -8.36 -1.95 9.95
N ASN A 49 -9.20 -1.73 8.95
CA ASN A 49 -8.82 -1.87 7.54
C ASN A 49 -8.18 -0.63 6.94
N TYR A 50 -8.22 0.50 7.65
CA TYR A 50 -7.73 1.80 7.20
C TYR A 50 -7.07 2.56 8.33
N TYR A 51 -6.13 3.42 8.00
CA TYR A 51 -5.66 4.46 8.89
C TYR A 51 -6.27 5.80 8.48
N ARG A 52 -6.79 6.54 9.45
CA ARG A 52 -7.26 7.90 9.23
C ARG A 52 -6.19 8.89 9.71
N VAL A 53 -5.65 9.66 8.80
CA VAL A 53 -4.75 10.76 9.12
C VAL A 53 -5.56 12.06 9.05
N ALA A 54 -5.75 12.73 10.20
CA ALA A 54 -6.45 13.99 10.23
C ALA A 54 -5.65 15.09 9.54
N CYS A 55 -6.35 16.05 8.91
CA CYS A 55 -5.71 17.26 8.40
C CYS A 55 -4.94 17.97 9.51
N ASP A 56 -3.77 18.48 9.15
CA ASP A 56 -3.02 19.33 10.07
C ASP A 56 -3.67 20.70 10.13
N SER A 57 -4.47 20.93 11.16
CA SER A 57 -5.15 22.22 11.43
C SER A 57 -4.37 23.10 12.39
N ARG A 58 -3.08 22.77 12.63
CA ARG A 58 -2.24 23.54 13.53
C ARG A 58 -1.88 24.89 12.90
N ASP A 59 -2.22 25.97 13.59
CA ASP A 59 -1.52 27.23 13.42
C ASP A 59 -0.04 27.03 13.79
N LEU A 60 0.85 27.84 13.21
CA LEU A 60 2.32 27.76 13.30
C LEU A 60 2.93 27.75 14.74
N ASN A 61 2.17 27.39 15.74
CA ASN A 61 2.59 27.32 17.12
C ASN A 61 3.15 25.94 17.47
N TYR A 62 4.44 25.76 17.21
CA TYR A 62 5.16 24.49 17.39
C TYR A 62 5.27 24.03 18.86
N ASP A 63 4.96 24.87 19.83
CA ASP A 63 5.26 24.61 21.24
C ASP A 63 4.25 23.73 21.99
N SER A 64 3.12 23.35 21.36
CA SER A 64 2.03 22.66 22.09
C SER A 64 2.01 21.16 21.97
N PHE A 65 2.97 20.52 21.31
CA PHE A 65 2.86 19.10 20.93
C PHE A 65 3.82 18.12 21.62
N PHE A 66 4.58 18.56 22.58
CA PHE A 66 5.22 17.64 23.53
C PHE A 66 4.32 17.44 24.75
N VAL A 67 3.15 16.85 24.55
CA VAL A 67 2.34 16.39 25.66
C VAL A 67 2.68 14.95 25.97
N GLU A 68 3.12 14.78 27.19
CA GLU A 68 3.32 13.52 27.90
C GLU A 68 2.20 12.52 27.62
N GLY A 69 2.59 11.28 27.44
CA GLY A 69 1.71 10.14 27.60
C GLY A 69 1.80 9.14 26.46
N ASP A 70 2.31 7.97 26.78
CA ASP A 70 2.28 6.72 26.03
C ASP A 70 2.63 6.80 24.53
N VAL A 71 3.87 7.09 24.26
CA VAL A 71 4.48 6.78 22.97
C VAL A 71 4.45 5.27 22.82
N LYS A 72 3.42 4.75 22.17
CA LYS A 72 3.39 3.37 21.73
C LYS A 72 4.65 3.14 20.90
N THR A 73 5.48 2.24 21.37
CA THR A 73 6.80 1.87 20.85
C THR A 73 6.79 1.46 19.35
N GLN A 74 5.65 1.41 18.70
CA GLN A 74 5.49 1.15 17.28
C GLN A 74 5.50 2.42 16.39
N ALA A 75 5.54 3.61 16.97
CA ALA A 75 5.46 4.88 16.23
C ALA A 75 6.83 5.48 15.87
N ASP A 76 7.93 4.79 16.20
CA ASP A 76 9.28 5.31 15.94
C ASP A 76 9.71 5.23 14.47
N GLU A 77 8.99 4.50 13.63
CA GLU A 77 9.31 4.33 12.22
C GLU A 77 8.15 4.72 11.30
N ALA A 78 8.47 5.18 10.10
CA ALA A 78 7.49 5.37 9.04
C ALA A 78 6.78 4.04 8.72
N TYR A 79 5.51 4.10 8.33
CA TYR A 79 4.78 2.95 7.83
C TYR A 79 5.05 2.80 6.33
N THR A 80 5.60 1.66 5.95
CA THR A 80 6.10 1.42 4.60
C THR A 80 5.60 0.09 4.06
N SER A 81 5.77 -0.13 2.76
CA SER A 81 5.48 -1.43 2.14
C SER A 81 6.40 -2.56 2.65
N HIS A 82 7.47 -2.24 3.40
CA HIS A 82 8.35 -3.24 4.02
C HIS A 82 7.90 -3.71 5.40
N ASN A 83 7.24 -2.85 6.17
CA ASN A 83 6.80 -3.16 7.53
C ASN A 83 5.28 -3.25 7.68
N THR A 84 4.54 -3.27 6.57
CA THR A 84 3.12 -3.59 6.53
C THR A 84 2.89 -5.09 6.36
N GLU A 85 1.68 -5.54 6.58
CA GLU A 85 1.25 -6.89 6.24
C GLU A 85 1.49 -7.19 4.76
N ARG A 86 2.10 -8.34 4.47
CA ARG A 86 2.38 -8.79 3.11
C ARG A 86 1.49 -9.95 2.74
N LEU A 87 0.90 -9.84 1.56
CA LEU A 87 0.17 -10.92 0.91
C LEU A 87 1.16 -11.80 0.16
N ASP A 88 0.94 -13.09 0.21
CA ASP A 88 1.53 -14.07 -0.70
C ASP A 88 0.85 -14.02 -2.08
N ILE A 89 1.23 -14.92 -2.98
CA ILE A 89 0.66 -14.98 -4.34
C ILE A 89 -0.87 -15.19 -4.27
N ALA A 90 -1.33 -16.14 -3.46
CA ALA A 90 -2.76 -16.46 -3.35
C ALA A 90 -3.57 -15.27 -2.82
N GLY A 91 -3.12 -14.63 -1.73
CA GLY A 91 -3.75 -13.42 -1.18
C GLY A 91 -3.71 -12.25 -2.15
N THR A 92 -2.66 -12.15 -2.96
CA THR A 92 -2.54 -11.13 -4.01
C THR A 92 -3.54 -11.40 -5.14
N VAL A 93 -3.71 -12.64 -5.59
CA VAL A 93 -4.73 -13.05 -6.57
C VAL A 93 -6.13 -12.67 -6.09
N GLU A 94 -6.47 -13.03 -4.85
CA GLU A 94 -7.77 -12.68 -4.26
C GLU A 94 -7.98 -11.15 -4.24
N LYS A 95 -6.94 -10.40 -3.87
CA LYS A 95 -7.01 -8.94 -3.81
C LYS A 95 -7.16 -8.31 -5.20
N ILE A 96 -6.44 -8.78 -6.20
CA ILE A 96 -6.55 -8.32 -7.59
C ILE A 96 -7.98 -8.54 -8.11
N LYS A 97 -8.55 -9.70 -7.86
CA LYS A 97 -9.91 -10.04 -8.29
C LYS A 97 -11.00 -9.16 -7.67
N THR A 98 -10.74 -8.45 -6.57
CA THR A 98 -11.71 -7.49 -6.01
C THR A 98 -11.80 -6.19 -6.78
N ALA A 99 -10.85 -5.90 -7.67
CA ALA A 99 -10.86 -4.67 -8.47
C ALA A 99 -11.89 -4.79 -9.61
N GLU A 100 -12.79 -3.82 -9.70
CA GLU A 100 -13.86 -3.79 -10.69
C GLU A 100 -13.33 -3.91 -12.13
N TYR A 101 -12.26 -3.17 -12.44
CA TYR A 101 -11.62 -3.25 -13.76
C TYR A 101 -11.13 -4.66 -14.10
N VAL A 102 -10.58 -5.39 -13.15
CA VAL A 102 -10.13 -6.77 -13.35
C VAL A 102 -11.32 -7.70 -13.61
N GLN A 103 -12.42 -7.51 -12.90
CA GLN A 103 -13.64 -8.29 -13.12
C GLN A 103 -14.19 -8.05 -14.53
N LEU A 104 -14.28 -6.78 -14.95
CA LEU A 104 -14.70 -6.41 -16.29
C LEU A 104 -13.77 -6.96 -17.39
N ALA A 105 -12.47 -6.93 -17.15
CA ALA A 105 -11.48 -7.49 -18.07
C ALA A 105 -11.64 -9.01 -18.22
N LEU A 106 -11.87 -9.74 -17.12
CA LEU A 106 -12.12 -11.18 -17.15
C LEU A 106 -13.42 -11.56 -17.87
N GLU A 107 -14.41 -10.66 -17.85
CA GLU A 107 -15.68 -10.79 -18.59
C GLU A 107 -15.58 -10.33 -20.07
N GLY A 108 -14.44 -9.80 -20.50
CA GLY A 108 -14.25 -9.22 -21.84
C GLY A 108 -15.01 -7.89 -22.04
N ARG A 109 -15.21 -7.12 -20.96
CA ARG A 109 -15.99 -5.87 -20.90
C ARG A 109 -15.17 -4.67 -20.47
N GLU A 110 -13.86 -4.68 -20.71
CA GLU A 110 -12.92 -3.61 -20.27
C GLU A 110 -13.33 -2.21 -20.76
N HIS A 111 -14.02 -2.15 -21.90
CA HIS A 111 -14.48 -0.89 -22.50
C HIS A 111 -15.58 -0.21 -21.67
N GLU A 112 -16.22 -0.91 -20.72
CA GLU A 112 -17.24 -0.34 -19.84
C GLU A 112 -16.67 0.38 -18.62
N ALA A 113 -15.39 0.14 -18.30
CA ALA A 113 -14.71 0.73 -17.14
C ALA A 113 -14.28 2.20 -17.35
N VAL A 114 -14.46 2.78 -18.54
CA VAL A 114 -13.93 4.10 -18.94
C VAL A 114 -15.05 5.16 -19.03
N GLN A 115 -16.14 4.99 -18.33
CA GLN A 115 -17.22 6.00 -18.27
C GLN A 115 -17.21 6.79 -16.97
#